data_2f39186208ffd8ea3f0e695dafa32e61
#
_entry.id   2f39186208ffd8ea3f0e695dafa32e61
#
_cell.length_a   1.000
_cell.length_b   1.000
_cell.length_c   1.000
_cell.angle_alpha   90.00
_cell.angle_beta   90.00
_cell.angle_gamma   90.00
#
_symmetry.space_group_name_H-M   'P 1'
#
loop_
_entity.id
_entity.type
_entity.pdbx_description
1 polymer ?
#
loop_
_entity_poly.entity_id
_entity_poly.type
_entity_poly.pdbx_seq_one_letter_code
_entity_poly.pdbx_strand_id
1 'polypeptide(L)'
;IDQSEFFIEDPREKGGRKDPAFYASVLENKFLQELAHDINYTSARQCREWADRIANATGRRRYVAGAIGPLTVSLSNSPDADDAGFRVVTFDQVKADYRRQVRSLIAGGSDLLLVETIFDSLNAKAALVAIEEVFAEDKLRLPVMISAAVGRGGETMISAQTVGAFWNAVKHVKPFSVGLNCSIGPDLMRPFLEELGGKADTFISAYPNA
;
A
#
# COMPACT_ATOMS: atom_id res chain seq x y z
N ILE A 1 1.13 2.57 -30.73
CA ILE A 1 0.33 3.06 -29.59
C ILE A 1 0.32 4.56 -29.71
N ASP A 2 -0.86 5.14 -29.87
CA ASP A 2 -1.01 6.60 -29.89
C ASP A 2 -0.71 7.15 -28.50
N GLN A 3 0.38 7.90 -28.37
CA GLN A 3 0.81 8.46 -27.10
C GLN A 3 -0.15 9.57 -26.59
N SER A 4 -1.05 10.07 -27.41
CA SER A 4 -2.01 11.09 -27.02
C SER A 4 -3.02 10.58 -25.98
N GLU A 5 -3.31 9.27 -25.95
CA GLU A 5 -4.20 8.65 -24.95
C GLU A 5 -3.56 8.54 -23.56
N PHE A 6 -2.22 8.63 -23.49
CA PHE A 6 -1.47 8.56 -22.23
C PHE A 6 -1.28 9.92 -21.56
N PHE A 7 -1.37 10.99 -22.36
CA PHE A 7 -0.85 12.27 -21.92
C PHE A 7 -1.87 13.02 -21.08
N ILE A 8 -1.74 12.88 -19.76
CA ILE A 8 -2.33 13.86 -18.83
C ILE A 8 -1.23 14.90 -18.58
N GLU A 9 -1.46 16.12 -19.07
CA GLU A 9 -0.51 17.22 -18.92
C GLU A 9 -0.19 17.43 -17.44
N ASP A 10 1.09 17.28 -17.05
CA ASP A 10 1.50 17.55 -15.68
C ASP A 10 1.54 19.07 -15.44
N PRO A 11 0.67 19.63 -14.60
CA PRO A 11 0.63 21.07 -14.37
C PRO A 11 1.95 21.65 -13.86
N ARG A 12 2.84 20.82 -13.31
CA ARG A 12 4.18 21.26 -12.85
C ARG A 12 5.09 21.69 -14.01
N GLU A 13 4.89 21.15 -15.21
CA GLU A 13 5.65 21.58 -16.41
C GLU A 13 5.38 23.03 -16.76
N LYS A 14 4.23 23.56 -16.35
CA LYS A 14 3.82 24.96 -16.51
C LYS A 14 3.91 25.78 -15.22
N GLY A 15 4.63 25.27 -14.21
CA GLY A 15 4.76 25.96 -12.91
C GLY A 15 3.52 25.87 -12.03
N GLY A 16 2.54 25.04 -12.38
CA GLY A 16 1.34 24.80 -11.60
C GLY A 16 1.52 23.71 -10.52
N ARG A 17 0.49 23.52 -9.72
CA ARG A 17 0.40 22.43 -8.74
C ARG A 17 -0.54 21.34 -9.26
N LYS A 18 -0.28 20.09 -8.90
CA LYS A 18 -1.26 19.01 -9.06
C LYS A 18 -2.42 19.29 -8.11
N ASP A 19 -3.54 19.61 -8.68
CA ASP A 19 -4.77 19.96 -8.00
C ASP A 19 -5.80 18.81 -8.05
N PRO A 20 -6.98 18.95 -7.43
CA PRO A 20 -8.03 17.92 -7.51
C PRO A 20 -8.48 17.59 -8.92
N ALA A 21 -8.50 18.56 -9.87
CA ALA A 21 -8.90 18.34 -11.24
C ALA A 21 -7.88 17.44 -11.98
N PHE A 22 -6.58 17.67 -11.75
CA PHE A 22 -5.53 16.78 -12.27
C PHE A 22 -5.72 15.34 -11.78
N TYR A 23 -5.89 15.13 -10.47
CA TYR A 23 -6.06 13.78 -9.95
C TYR A 23 -7.37 13.14 -10.40
N ALA A 24 -8.46 13.88 -10.53
CA ALA A 24 -9.69 13.39 -11.10
C ALA A 24 -9.48 12.90 -12.54
N SER A 25 -8.78 13.67 -13.39
CA SER A 25 -8.46 13.26 -14.77
C SER A 25 -7.61 11.97 -14.82
N VAL A 26 -6.66 11.81 -13.91
CA VAL A 26 -5.86 10.56 -13.79
C VAL A 26 -6.76 9.38 -13.42
N LEU A 27 -7.63 9.55 -12.41
CA LEU A 27 -8.50 8.50 -11.91
C LEU A 27 -9.57 8.07 -12.92
N GLU A 28 -10.05 8.99 -13.76
CA GLU A 28 -11.06 8.74 -14.78
C GLU A 28 -10.48 8.21 -16.10
N ASN A 29 -9.17 8.29 -16.30
CA ASN A 29 -8.51 7.83 -17.50
C ASN A 29 -8.55 6.30 -17.59
N LYS A 30 -9.36 5.78 -18.51
CA LYS A 30 -9.56 4.33 -18.70
C LYS A 30 -8.28 3.60 -19.07
N PHE A 31 -7.46 4.20 -19.92
CA PHE A 31 -6.17 3.61 -20.29
C PHE A 31 -5.27 3.42 -19.08
N LEU A 32 -5.15 4.43 -18.21
CA LEU A 32 -4.33 4.32 -16.99
C LEU A 32 -4.91 3.28 -16.02
N GLN A 33 -6.24 3.14 -15.95
CA GLN A 33 -6.87 2.08 -15.15
C GLN A 33 -6.55 0.68 -15.68
N GLU A 34 -6.62 0.48 -17.00
CA GLU A 34 -6.28 -0.78 -17.66
C GLU A 34 -4.79 -1.09 -17.50
N LEU A 35 -3.92 -0.10 -17.72
CA LEU A 35 -2.48 -0.25 -17.52
C LEU A 35 -2.14 -0.63 -16.07
N ALA A 36 -2.77 0.02 -15.09
CA ALA A 36 -2.58 -0.32 -13.69
C ALA A 36 -3.05 -1.75 -13.38
N HIS A 37 -4.19 -2.17 -13.97
CA HIS A 37 -4.65 -3.56 -13.88
C HIS A 37 -3.61 -4.52 -14.44
N ASP A 38 -3.15 -4.30 -15.66
CA ASP A 38 -2.24 -5.19 -16.36
C ASP A 38 -0.89 -5.31 -15.65
N ILE A 39 -0.35 -4.22 -15.12
CA ILE A 39 0.88 -4.22 -14.34
C ILE A 39 0.72 -5.07 -13.08
N ASN A 40 -0.32 -4.84 -12.28
CA ASN A 40 -0.54 -5.56 -11.03
C ASN A 40 -0.84 -7.04 -11.28
N TYR A 41 -1.72 -7.35 -12.23
CA TYR A 41 -2.05 -8.72 -12.61
C TYR A 41 -0.83 -9.49 -13.13
N THR A 42 -0.10 -8.91 -14.08
CA THR A 42 1.06 -9.56 -14.72
C THR A 42 2.19 -9.77 -13.71
N SER A 43 2.45 -8.78 -12.82
CA SER A 43 3.47 -8.91 -11.79
C SER A 43 3.15 -10.05 -10.82
N ALA A 44 1.92 -10.12 -10.33
CA ALA A 44 1.48 -11.21 -9.44
C ALA A 44 1.53 -12.57 -10.15
N ARG A 45 1.10 -12.65 -11.41
CA ARG A 45 1.15 -13.89 -12.22
C ARG A 45 2.58 -14.37 -12.46
N GLN A 46 3.50 -13.48 -12.80
CA GLN A 46 4.91 -13.85 -12.97
C GLN A 46 5.51 -14.36 -11.65
N CYS A 47 5.21 -13.71 -10.53
CA CYS A 47 5.63 -14.19 -9.21
C CYS A 47 5.04 -15.57 -8.91
N ARG A 48 3.78 -15.83 -9.26
CA ARG A 48 3.12 -17.13 -9.09
C ARG A 48 3.79 -18.21 -9.94
N GLU A 49 4.05 -17.95 -11.21
CA GLU A 49 4.74 -18.87 -12.11
C GLU A 49 6.12 -19.27 -11.57
N TRP A 50 6.91 -18.31 -11.09
CA TRP A 50 8.21 -18.58 -10.49
C TRP A 50 8.11 -19.31 -9.14
N ALA A 51 7.15 -18.92 -8.30
CA ALA A 51 6.91 -19.59 -7.02
C ALA A 51 6.55 -21.07 -7.23
N ASP A 52 5.69 -21.39 -8.21
CA ASP A 52 5.30 -22.75 -8.55
C ASP A 52 6.47 -23.54 -9.14
N ARG A 53 7.25 -22.92 -10.02
CA ARG A 53 8.46 -23.55 -10.59
C ARG A 53 9.45 -23.95 -9.50
N ILE A 54 9.73 -23.05 -8.55
CA ILE A 54 10.65 -23.35 -7.44
C ILE A 54 10.03 -24.37 -6.47
N ALA A 55 8.73 -24.28 -6.20
CA ALA A 55 8.04 -25.26 -5.37
C ALA A 55 8.14 -26.66 -5.94
N ASN A 56 7.91 -26.81 -7.24
CA ASN A 56 8.03 -28.09 -7.95
C ASN A 56 9.47 -28.64 -7.92
N ALA A 57 10.47 -27.76 -8.08
CA ALA A 57 11.88 -28.16 -8.07
C ALA A 57 12.39 -28.56 -6.67
N THR A 58 11.83 -27.98 -5.59
CA THR A 58 12.34 -28.14 -4.22
C THR A 58 11.44 -28.94 -3.31
N GLY A 59 10.22 -29.28 -3.74
CA GLY A 59 9.18 -29.90 -2.91
C GLY A 59 8.64 -28.99 -1.79
N ARG A 60 8.97 -27.71 -1.81
CA ARG A 60 8.54 -26.74 -0.79
C ARG A 60 7.65 -25.65 -1.39
N ARG A 61 6.42 -25.54 -0.92
CA ARG A 61 5.50 -24.48 -1.35
C ARG A 61 6.13 -23.09 -1.14
N ARG A 62 5.88 -22.20 -2.10
CA ARG A 62 6.22 -20.78 -2.05
C ARG A 62 4.96 -19.97 -2.20
N TYR A 63 4.87 -18.89 -1.43
CA TYR A 63 3.71 -18.00 -1.41
C TYR A 63 4.05 -16.71 -2.13
N VAL A 64 3.03 -16.12 -2.75
CA VAL A 64 3.13 -14.82 -3.43
C VAL A 64 2.38 -13.79 -2.59
N ALA A 65 3.09 -12.75 -2.18
CA ALA A 65 2.51 -11.59 -1.52
C ALA A 65 2.19 -10.52 -2.57
N GLY A 66 0.92 -10.17 -2.71
CA GLY A 66 0.49 -9.03 -3.52
C GLY A 66 0.80 -7.73 -2.79
N ALA A 67 1.81 -7.00 -3.25
CA ALA A 67 2.28 -5.77 -2.61
C ALA A 67 1.37 -4.58 -2.94
N ILE A 68 0.95 -3.86 -1.90
CA ILE A 68 0.13 -2.65 -1.95
C ILE A 68 0.95 -1.55 -1.28
N GLY A 69 1.69 -0.81 -2.10
CA GLY A 69 2.60 0.23 -1.65
C GLY A 69 1.92 1.59 -1.39
N PRO A 70 2.71 2.58 -0.93
CA PRO A 70 2.21 3.92 -0.69
C PRO A 70 1.88 4.65 -1.99
N LEU A 71 0.97 5.59 -1.91
CA LEU A 71 0.63 6.52 -2.98
C LEU A 71 1.51 7.78 -2.94
N THR A 72 1.52 8.52 -4.04
CA THR A 72 2.18 9.83 -4.13
C THR A 72 1.34 10.97 -3.52
N VAL A 73 0.19 10.65 -2.95
CA VAL A 73 -0.74 11.57 -2.28
C VAL A 73 -0.97 11.13 -0.84
N SER A 74 -1.19 12.11 0.04
CA SER A 74 -1.50 11.88 1.46
C SER A 74 -2.93 12.34 1.76
N LEU A 75 -3.64 11.53 2.54
CA LEU A 75 -4.94 11.86 3.09
C LEU A 75 -4.83 12.60 4.44
N SER A 76 -3.70 12.46 5.13
CA SER A 76 -3.48 13.10 6.45
C SER A 76 -3.00 14.53 6.35
N ASN A 77 -2.19 14.86 5.33
CA ASN A 77 -1.57 16.18 5.20
C ASN A 77 -2.20 17.00 4.08
N SER A 78 -2.31 18.32 4.32
CA SER A 78 -2.61 19.29 3.28
C SER A 78 -1.34 19.61 2.48
N PRO A 79 -1.39 19.65 1.14
CA PRO A 79 -0.32 20.22 0.33
C PRO A 79 -0.39 21.76 0.29
N ASP A 80 -1.41 22.39 0.88
CA ASP A 80 -1.59 23.82 1.00
C ASP A 80 -1.22 24.27 2.42
N ALA A 81 -0.26 25.18 2.53
CA ALA A 81 0.20 25.70 3.81
C ALA A 81 -0.85 26.61 4.50
N ASP A 82 -1.72 27.23 3.71
CA ASP A 82 -2.71 28.18 4.19
C ASP A 82 -4.08 27.54 4.47
N ASP A 83 -4.31 26.32 3.98
CA ASP A 83 -5.53 25.54 4.21
C ASP A 83 -5.21 24.12 4.69
N ALA A 84 -5.22 23.94 6.00
CA ALA A 84 -4.97 22.64 6.62
C ALA A 84 -6.05 21.58 6.29
N GLY A 85 -7.24 21.99 5.86
CA GLY A 85 -8.34 21.13 5.48
C GLY A 85 -8.28 20.63 4.03
N PHE A 86 -7.50 21.31 3.18
CA PHE A 86 -7.43 20.99 1.76
C PHE A 86 -6.83 19.60 1.48
N ARG A 87 -7.43 18.88 0.55
CA ARG A 87 -6.92 17.58 0.04
C ARG A 87 -7.07 17.53 -1.47
N VAL A 88 -6.07 16.96 -2.15
CA VAL A 88 -6.10 16.79 -3.61
C VAL A 88 -6.89 15.56 -4.05
N VAL A 89 -7.11 14.62 -3.14
CA VAL A 89 -7.93 13.42 -3.36
C VAL A 89 -8.76 13.14 -2.11
N THR A 90 -9.89 12.47 -2.28
CA THR A 90 -10.74 12.00 -1.19
C THR A 90 -10.38 10.59 -0.75
N PHE A 91 -10.80 10.21 0.45
CA PHE A 91 -10.68 8.84 0.96
C PHE A 91 -11.34 7.82 0.02
N ASP A 92 -12.53 8.13 -0.50
CA ASP A 92 -13.26 7.22 -1.39
C ASP A 92 -12.58 7.05 -2.75
N GLN A 93 -11.94 8.08 -3.28
CA GLN A 93 -11.13 7.98 -4.51
C GLN A 93 -9.94 7.04 -4.30
N VAL A 94 -9.19 7.23 -3.22
CA VAL A 94 -8.05 6.38 -2.86
C VAL A 94 -8.49 4.94 -2.61
N LYS A 95 -9.58 4.74 -1.87
CA LYS A 95 -10.16 3.42 -1.61
C LYS A 95 -10.56 2.72 -2.92
N ALA A 96 -11.23 3.43 -3.83
CA ALA A 96 -11.65 2.86 -5.12
C ALA A 96 -10.46 2.41 -5.97
N ASP A 97 -9.35 3.15 -5.92
CA ASP A 97 -8.13 2.78 -6.63
C ASP A 97 -7.46 1.54 -6.01
N TYR A 98 -7.33 1.50 -4.71
CA TYR A 98 -6.84 0.31 -4.01
C TYR A 98 -7.72 -0.93 -4.27
N ARG A 99 -9.04 -0.79 -4.37
CA ARG A 99 -9.93 -1.92 -4.73
C ARG A 99 -9.57 -2.53 -6.07
N ARG A 100 -9.29 -1.69 -7.10
CA ARG A 100 -8.84 -2.16 -8.42
C ARG A 100 -7.51 -2.92 -8.31
N GLN A 101 -6.55 -2.35 -7.60
CA GLN A 101 -5.25 -2.97 -7.37
C GLN A 101 -5.38 -4.33 -6.66
N VAL A 102 -6.14 -4.39 -5.58
CA VAL A 102 -6.38 -5.62 -4.81
C VAL A 102 -6.94 -6.73 -5.71
N ARG A 103 -7.98 -6.44 -6.51
CA ARG A 103 -8.54 -7.43 -7.43
C ARG A 103 -7.55 -7.91 -8.47
N SER A 104 -6.75 -7.01 -9.02
CA SER A 104 -5.72 -7.36 -10.01
C SER A 104 -4.66 -8.29 -9.43
N LEU A 105 -4.18 -8.00 -8.22
CA LEU A 105 -3.21 -8.83 -7.51
C LEU A 105 -3.77 -10.23 -7.16
N ILE A 106 -5.01 -10.30 -6.70
CA ILE A 106 -5.69 -11.56 -6.40
C ILE A 106 -5.88 -12.38 -7.68
N ALA A 107 -6.38 -11.76 -8.75
CA ALA A 107 -6.57 -12.41 -10.05
C ALA A 107 -5.25 -12.93 -10.66
N GLY A 108 -4.13 -12.24 -10.40
CA GLY A 108 -2.79 -12.65 -10.79
C GLY A 108 -2.20 -13.82 -9.98
N GLY A 109 -2.89 -14.27 -8.89
CA GLY A 109 -2.52 -15.45 -8.12
C GLY A 109 -1.75 -15.15 -6.83
N SER A 110 -1.95 -14.00 -6.21
CA SER A 110 -1.43 -13.71 -4.86
C SER A 110 -2.07 -14.64 -3.83
N ASP A 111 -1.26 -15.22 -2.95
CA ASP A 111 -1.71 -16.05 -1.81
C ASP A 111 -2.06 -15.22 -0.58
N LEU A 112 -1.50 -14.02 -0.49
CA LEU A 112 -1.71 -13.06 0.60
C LEU A 112 -1.52 -11.64 0.07
N LEU A 113 -1.97 -10.65 0.84
CA LEU A 113 -1.79 -9.24 0.53
C LEU A 113 -0.83 -8.60 1.54
N LEU A 114 0.04 -7.72 1.06
CA LEU A 114 1.01 -6.97 1.88
C LEU A 114 0.80 -5.47 1.68
N VAL A 115 0.17 -4.82 2.66
CA VAL A 115 0.10 -3.35 2.72
C VAL A 115 1.41 -2.86 3.32
N GLU A 116 2.29 -2.32 2.50
CA GLU A 116 3.67 -2.05 2.89
C GLU A 116 4.08 -0.59 2.75
N THR A 117 5.18 -0.26 3.42
CA THR A 117 5.84 1.06 3.36
C THR A 117 4.86 2.18 3.73
N ILE A 118 4.07 1.94 4.76
CA ILE A 118 3.03 2.87 5.17
C ILE A 118 3.67 4.11 5.80
N PHE A 119 3.53 5.24 5.12
CA PHE A 119 3.92 6.57 5.62
C PHE A 119 2.75 7.30 6.28
N ASP A 120 1.55 7.02 5.79
CA ASP A 120 0.29 7.65 6.17
C ASP A 120 -0.73 6.58 6.57
N SER A 121 -1.09 6.55 7.85
CA SER A 121 -2.03 5.58 8.37
C SER A 121 -3.46 5.75 7.83
N LEU A 122 -3.85 6.94 7.37
CA LEU A 122 -5.16 7.14 6.76
C LEU A 122 -5.21 6.55 5.35
N ASN A 123 -4.11 6.66 4.57
CA ASN A 123 -3.96 5.93 3.31
C ASN A 123 -4.00 4.42 3.54
N ALA A 124 -3.31 3.93 4.58
CA ALA A 124 -3.38 2.51 4.95
C ALA A 124 -4.81 2.06 5.28
N LYS A 125 -5.57 2.86 6.02
CA LYS A 125 -6.98 2.58 6.30
C LYS A 125 -7.82 2.49 5.03
N ALA A 126 -7.57 3.35 4.04
CA ALA A 126 -8.26 3.27 2.75
C ALA A 126 -7.95 1.94 2.04
N ALA A 127 -6.69 1.49 2.06
CA ALA A 127 -6.30 0.19 1.51
C ALA A 127 -6.95 -0.97 2.28
N LEU A 128 -6.97 -0.93 3.61
CA LEU A 128 -7.57 -1.98 4.44
C LEU A 128 -9.09 -2.07 4.26
N VAL A 129 -9.79 -0.95 4.16
CA VAL A 129 -11.24 -0.93 3.83
C VAL A 129 -11.47 -1.50 2.44
N ALA A 130 -10.65 -1.12 1.45
CA ALA A 130 -10.72 -1.66 0.09
C ALA A 130 -10.55 -3.19 0.07
N ILE A 131 -9.60 -3.73 0.84
CA ILE A 131 -9.36 -5.17 0.98
C ILE A 131 -10.59 -5.87 1.58
N GLU A 132 -11.14 -5.35 2.68
CA GLU A 132 -12.31 -5.95 3.34
C GLU A 132 -13.56 -5.91 2.45
N GLU A 133 -13.77 -4.82 1.69
CA GLU A 133 -14.85 -4.73 0.71
C GLU A 133 -14.71 -5.78 -0.40
N VAL A 134 -13.51 -5.94 -0.97
CA VAL A 134 -13.23 -6.96 -1.99
C VAL A 134 -13.44 -8.36 -1.43
N PHE A 135 -12.97 -8.65 -0.22
CA PHE A 135 -13.17 -9.95 0.41
C PHE A 135 -14.64 -10.28 0.63
N ALA A 136 -15.44 -9.30 1.03
CA ALA A 136 -16.87 -9.46 1.23
C ALA A 136 -17.63 -9.71 -0.09
N GLU A 137 -17.31 -8.95 -1.13
CA GLU A 137 -17.95 -9.03 -2.44
C GLU A 137 -17.59 -10.33 -3.18
N ASP A 138 -16.31 -10.68 -3.18
CA ASP A 138 -15.80 -11.85 -3.91
C ASP A 138 -15.87 -13.14 -3.08
N LYS A 139 -16.38 -13.06 -1.83
CA LYS A 139 -16.55 -14.18 -0.89
C LYS A 139 -15.27 -14.98 -0.66
N LEU A 140 -14.17 -14.30 -0.54
CA LEU A 140 -12.85 -14.87 -0.28
C LEU A 140 -12.20 -14.15 0.91
N ARG A 141 -11.15 -14.76 1.49
CA ARG A 141 -10.31 -14.11 2.49
C ARG A 141 -8.89 -14.61 2.37
N LEU A 142 -7.96 -13.71 2.15
CA LEU A 142 -6.53 -13.97 2.14
C LEU A 142 -5.89 -13.40 3.42
N PRO A 143 -4.77 -13.97 3.90
CA PRO A 143 -3.98 -13.33 4.94
C PRO A 143 -3.54 -11.93 4.50
N VAL A 144 -3.57 -10.97 5.44
CA VAL A 144 -3.10 -9.60 5.21
C VAL A 144 -1.91 -9.33 6.12
N MET A 145 -0.80 -8.95 5.53
CA MET A 145 0.39 -8.43 6.21
C MET A 145 0.38 -6.91 6.14
N ILE A 146 0.86 -6.25 7.19
CA ILE A 146 0.91 -4.78 7.26
C ILE A 146 2.31 -4.37 7.69
N SER A 147 2.92 -3.40 7.01
CA SER A 147 4.26 -2.92 7.33
C SER A 147 4.38 -1.40 7.18
N ALA A 148 4.86 -0.73 8.23
CA ALA A 148 5.07 0.71 8.23
C ALA A 148 6.52 1.10 7.96
N ALA A 149 6.69 2.29 7.40
CA ALA A 149 7.98 2.96 7.30
C ALA A 149 8.04 4.08 8.35
N VAL A 150 9.02 3.97 9.26
CA VAL A 150 9.18 4.90 10.36
C VAL A 150 10.47 5.69 10.25
N GLY A 151 10.46 6.93 10.72
CA GLY A 151 11.66 7.76 10.83
C GLY A 151 12.56 7.32 12.00
N ARG A 152 13.66 8.06 12.20
CA ARG A 152 14.62 7.79 13.29
C ARG A 152 14.02 7.91 14.69
N GLY A 153 12.94 8.67 14.86
CA GLY A 153 12.21 8.81 16.12
C GLY A 153 11.15 7.72 16.35
N GLY A 154 10.93 6.83 15.37
CA GLY A 154 9.96 5.75 15.46
C GLY A 154 8.53 6.13 15.09
N GLU A 155 8.32 7.32 14.57
CA GLU A 155 7.03 7.76 14.06
C GLU A 155 6.91 7.47 12.56
N THR A 156 5.68 7.15 12.11
CA THR A 156 5.36 7.07 10.68
C THR A 156 5.62 8.42 10.01
N MET A 157 6.29 8.39 8.84
CA MET A 157 6.93 9.59 8.26
C MET A 157 5.98 10.73 7.90
N ILE A 158 4.71 10.45 7.65
CA ILE A 158 3.70 11.48 7.29
C ILE A 158 2.68 11.67 8.39
N SER A 159 2.06 10.60 8.88
CA SER A 159 1.04 10.72 9.93
C SER A 159 1.61 10.89 11.35
N ALA A 160 2.94 10.87 11.49
CA ALA A 160 3.67 11.08 12.74
C ALA A 160 3.14 10.25 13.93
N GLN A 161 2.70 9.02 13.64
CA GLN A 161 2.22 8.09 14.66
C GLN A 161 3.36 7.24 15.20
N THR A 162 3.45 7.14 16.52
CA THR A 162 4.31 6.14 17.16
C THR A 162 3.92 4.72 16.75
N VAL A 163 4.83 3.78 16.91
CA VAL A 163 4.59 2.36 16.56
C VAL A 163 3.36 1.81 17.27
N GLY A 164 3.16 2.17 18.56
CA GLY A 164 1.98 1.77 19.32
C GLY A 164 0.68 2.41 18.81
N ALA A 165 0.71 3.69 18.40
CA ALA A 165 -0.43 4.38 17.80
C ALA A 165 -0.76 3.79 16.41
N PHE A 166 0.26 3.51 15.61
CA PHE A 166 0.10 2.82 14.33
C PHE A 166 -0.57 1.45 14.51
N TRP A 167 -0.07 0.62 15.46
CA TRP A 167 -0.72 -0.66 15.75
C TRP A 167 -2.20 -0.51 16.09
N ASN A 168 -2.53 0.43 16.97
CA ASN A 168 -3.93 0.71 17.31
C ASN A 168 -4.78 1.16 16.11
N ALA A 169 -4.18 1.85 15.14
CA ALA A 169 -4.88 2.28 13.93
C ALA A 169 -5.23 1.12 12.99
N VAL A 170 -4.43 0.03 12.97
CA VAL A 170 -4.55 -1.05 11.97
C VAL A 170 -4.99 -2.41 12.55
N LYS A 171 -4.88 -2.65 13.85
CA LYS A 171 -5.16 -3.97 14.47
C LYS A 171 -6.59 -4.48 14.29
N HIS A 172 -7.54 -3.59 13.99
CA HIS A 172 -8.96 -3.95 13.84
C HIS A 172 -9.23 -4.93 12.69
N VAL A 173 -8.38 -4.98 11.67
CA VAL A 173 -8.50 -5.95 10.56
C VAL A 173 -7.90 -7.31 10.89
N LYS A 174 -7.35 -7.50 12.10
CA LYS A 174 -6.72 -8.74 12.56
C LYS A 174 -5.68 -9.25 11.54
N PRO A 175 -4.62 -8.49 11.26
CA PRO A 175 -3.65 -8.86 10.24
C PRO A 175 -2.91 -10.13 10.62
N PHE A 176 -2.43 -10.88 9.62
CA PHE A 176 -1.57 -12.04 9.81
C PHE A 176 -0.21 -11.65 10.42
N SER A 177 0.33 -10.50 10.01
CA SER A 177 1.51 -9.91 10.63
C SER A 177 1.46 -8.39 10.58
N VAL A 178 2.17 -7.77 11.52
CA VAL A 178 2.47 -6.34 11.49
C VAL A 178 3.98 -6.15 11.63
N GLY A 179 4.52 -5.12 10.98
CA GLY A 179 5.97 -4.92 11.03
C GLY A 179 6.42 -3.56 10.54
N LEU A 180 7.73 -3.48 10.34
CA LEU A 180 8.42 -2.29 9.84
C LEU A 180 9.30 -2.66 8.65
N ASN A 181 9.38 -1.78 7.68
CA ASN A 181 10.27 -1.97 6.53
C ASN A 181 10.93 -0.66 6.10
N CYS A 182 12.05 -0.81 5.38
CA CYS A 182 12.90 0.24 4.81
C CYS A 182 13.22 1.40 5.80
N SER A 183 13.49 2.59 5.27
CA SER A 183 13.75 3.88 5.96
C SER A 183 14.93 3.90 6.93
N ILE A 184 15.12 2.91 7.78
CA ILE A 184 16.20 2.82 8.76
C ILE A 184 16.86 1.44 8.76
N GLY A 185 18.11 1.39 9.21
CA GLY A 185 18.86 0.12 9.36
C GLY A 185 18.42 -0.69 10.57
N PRO A 186 18.93 -1.95 10.70
CA PRO A 186 18.45 -2.91 11.69
C PRO A 186 18.66 -2.44 13.13
N ASP A 187 19.77 -1.78 13.43
CA ASP A 187 20.07 -1.32 14.78
C ASP A 187 19.09 -0.25 15.27
N LEU A 188 18.73 0.69 14.37
CA LEU A 188 17.75 1.73 14.66
C LEU A 188 16.31 1.19 14.68
N MET A 189 16.03 0.14 13.90
CA MET A 189 14.68 -0.45 13.83
C MET A 189 14.37 -1.35 15.04
N ARG A 190 15.37 -1.98 15.63
CA ARG A 190 15.22 -2.96 16.73
C ARG A 190 14.33 -2.47 17.88
N PRO A 191 14.55 -1.30 18.50
CA PRO A 191 13.71 -0.83 19.62
C PRO A 191 12.24 -0.72 19.26
N PHE A 192 11.92 -0.28 18.04
CA PHE A 192 10.55 -0.13 17.57
C PHE A 192 9.89 -1.48 17.29
N LEU A 193 10.66 -2.47 16.81
CA LEU A 193 10.16 -3.84 16.66
C LEU A 193 9.91 -4.51 18.01
N GLU A 194 10.76 -4.26 19.01
CA GLU A 194 10.57 -4.74 20.38
C GLU A 194 9.31 -4.12 21.01
N GLU A 195 9.11 -2.81 20.83
CA GLU A 195 7.87 -2.15 21.26
C GLU A 195 6.63 -2.74 20.57
N LEU A 196 6.70 -2.92 19.24
CA LEU A 196 5.60 -3.49 18.47
C LEU A 196 5.29 -4.92 18.92
N GLY A 197 6.34 -5.74 19.11
CA GLY A 197 6.21 -7.12 19.58
C GLY A 197 5.62 -7.25 20.98
N GLY A 198 5.85 -6.25 21.84
CA GLY A 198 5.23 -6.19 23.18
C GLY A 198 3.75 -5.78 23.18
N LYS A 199 3.24 -5.24 22.06
CA LYS A 199 1.86 -4.71 21.95
C LYS A 199 0.97 -5.51 21.01
N ALA A 200 1.55 -6.10 19.96
CA ALA A 200 0.80 -6.80 18.93
C ALA A 200 0.57 -8.25 19.32
N ASP A 201 -0.65 -8.72 19.08
CA ASP A 201 -1.11 -10.10 19.28
C ASP A 201 -1.06 -10.92 17.98
N THR A 202 -0.10 -10.58 17.09
CA THR A 202 0.12 -11.24 15.80
C THR A 202 1.63 -11.38 15.50
N PHE A 203 1.98 -11.99 14.38
CA PHE A 203 3.37 -12.13 13.96
C PHE A 203 4.01 -10.77 13.67
N ILE A 204 5.30 -10.66 13.96
CA ILE A 204 6.11 -9.46 13.67
C ILE A 204 6.97 -9.72 12.44
N SER A 205 6.99 -8.77 11.51
CA SER A 205 7.84 -8.79 10.32
C SER A 205 8.81 -7.60 10.29
N ALA A 206 9.99 -7.80 9.72
CA ALA A 206 11.02 -6.77 9.63
C ALA A 206 11.78 -6.86 8.30
N TYR A 207 11.92 -5.73 7.62
CA TYR A 207 12.70 -5.56 6.39
C TYR A 207 13.51 -4.26 6.45
N PRO A 208 14.55 -4.20 7.29
CA PRO A 208 15.37 -3.00 7.43
C PRO A 208 16.21 -2.74 6.17
N ASN A 209 16.64 -1.49 5.99
CA ASN A 209 17.68 -1.17 5.04
C ASN A 209 19.03 -1.75 5.52
N ALA A 210 19.92 -2.03 4.53
CA ALA A 210 21.28 -2.46 4.80
C ALA A 210 22.15 -1.31 5.34
#